data_4a6942cc669f360923c20f8028107f9e
#
_entry.id   4a6942cc669f360923c20f8028107f9e
#
_cell.length_a   1.000
_cell.length_b   1.000
_cell.length_c   1.000
_cell.angle_alpha   90.00
_cell.angle_beta   90.00
_cell.angle_gamma   90.00
#
_symmetry.space_group_name_H-M   'P 1'
#
loop_
_entity.id
_entity.type
_entity.pdbx_description
1 polymer ?
#
loop_
_entity_poly.entity_id
_entity_poly.type
_entity_poly.pdbx_seq_one_letter_code
_entity_poly.pdbx_strand_id
1 'polypeptide(L)'
;MISKDEAEKKKEEAIKTLRKEWDLLKMTGLLSQIGCTAGPKMIRREGIKKPTYDMFEWKAMIRGPKKTPYDGYLFEFEIKYPENYRESPPKVTCKTEIYHMNISNGNVCVSSTKKRPLEPNENEKKTSYWEDAGDISTVLLSIFRILAKPNPDDPYISNLAELYKNNRQEYEKNVREYCQKYAKKIS
;
A
#
# COMPACT_ATOMS: atom_id res chain seq x y z
N MET A 1 12.23 -8.64 27.76
CA MET A 1 13.13 -8.08 26.71
C MET A 1 13.56 -9.23 25.81
N ILE A 2 13.40 -9.11 24.51
CA ILE A 2 13.86 -10.10 23.52
C ILE A 2 15.40 -10.04 23.50
N SER A 3 16.07 -11.21 23.47
CA SER A 3 17.54 -11.25 23.39
C SER A 3 18.01 -10.74 22.02
N LYS A 4 19.27 -10.28 21.96
CA LYS A 4 19.86 -9.79 20.69
C LYS A 4 19.87 -10.89 19.60
N ASP A 5 20.15 -12.13 20.01
CA ASP A 5 20.18 -13.29 19.10
C ASP A 5 18.77 -13.65 18.59
N GLU A 6 17.76 -13.50 19.41
CA GLU A 6 16.36 -13.72 19.01
C GLU A 6 15.85 -12.65 18.04
N ALA A 7 16.25 -11.39 18.25
CA ALA A 7 15.94 -10.29 17.33
C ALA A 7 16.58 -10.49 15.95
N GLU A 8 17.86 -10.90 15.91
CA GLU A 8 18.56 -11.17 14.65
C GLU A 8 17.95 -12.36 13.90
N LYS A 9 17.58 -13.42 14.62
CA LYS A 9 16.89 -14.57 14.04
C LYS A 9 15.53 -14.18 13.41
N LYS A 10 14.71 -13.36 14.09
CA LYS A 10 13.45 -12.84 13.54
C LYS A 10 13.67 -12.03 12.27
N LYS A 11 14.70 -11.19 12.26
CA LYS A 11 15.06 -10.38 11.09
C LYS A 11 15.48 -11.24 9.90
N GLU A 12 16.26 -12.30 10.11
CA GLU A 12 16.63 -13.25 9.05
C GLU A 12 15.40 -13.98 8.49
N GLU A 13 14.49 -14.41 9.36
CA GLU A 13 13.23 -15.06 8.95
C GLU A 13 12.33 -14.11 8.14
N ALA A 14 12.25 -12.83 8.56
CA ALA A 14 11.54 -11.80 7.82
C ALA A 14 12.12 -11.60 6.41
N ILE A 15 13.46 -11.53 6.27
CA ILE A 15 14.13 -11.40 4.96
C ILE A 15 13.82 -12.61 4.07
N LYS A 16 13.87 -13.83 4.60
CA LYS A 16 13.53 -15.06 3.84
C LYS A 16 12.09 -15.03 3.36
N THR A 17 11.17 -14.60 4.22
CA THR A 17 9.74 -14.49 3.90
C THR A 17 9.50 -13.45 2.82
N LEU A 18 10.06 -12.25 2.95
CA LEU A 18 9.92 -11.18 1.97
C LEU A 18 10.49 -11.57 0.59
N ARG A 19 11.59 -12.31 0.55
CA ARG A 19 12.15 -12.83 -0.71
C ARG A 19 11.21 -13.81 -1.39
N LYS A 20 10.63 -14.76 -0.64
CA LYS A 20 9.64 -15.70 -1.18
C LYS A 20 8.41 -14.99 -1.71
N GLU A 21 7.88 -14.03 -0.99
CA GLU A 21 6.72 -13.24 -1.42
C GLU A 21 7.03 -12.42 -2.68
N TRP A 22 8.23 -11.83 -2.76
CA TRP A 22 8.66 -11.11 -3.97
C TRP A 22 8.74 -12.03 -5.19
N ASP A 23 9.30 -13.23 -5.02
CA ASP A 23 9.38 -14.21 -6.12
C ASP A 23 7.99 -14.68 -6.56
N LEU A 24 7.10 -14.99 -5.62
CA LEU A 24 5.70 -15.32 -5.91
C LEU A 24 4.98 -14.18 -6.62
N LEU A 25 5.14 -12.95 -6.16
CA LEU A 25 4.53 -11.77 -6.75
C LEU A 25 4.92 -11.59 -8.24
N LYS A 26 6.19 -11.86 -8.58
CA LYS A 26 6.66 -11.84 -9.97
C LYS A 26 6.05 -12.97 -10.81
N MET A 27 5.82 -14.15 -10.22
CA MET A 27 5.30 -15.32 -10.92
C MET A 27 3.79 -15.28 -11.14
N THR A 28 3.02 -14.66 -10.24
CA THR A 28 1.54 -14.68 -10.28
C THR A 28 0.93 -13.79 -11.36
N GLY A 29 1.70 -12.90 -11.96
CA GLY A 29 1.17 -11.90 -12.90
C GLY A 29 0.27 -10.84 -12.27
N LEU A 30 0.09 -10.84 -10.96
CA LEU A 30 -0.76 -9.89 -10.23
C LEU A 30 -0.39 -8.44 -10.53
N LEU A 31 0.91 -8.13 -10.54
CA LEU A 31 1.40 -6.78 -10.83
C LEU A 31 0.89 -6.26 -12.18
N SER A 32 0.93 -7.12 -13.21
CA SER A 32 0.42 -6.76 -14.54
C SER A 32 -1.09 -6.58 -14.54
N GLN A 33 -1.84 -7.43 -13.83
CA GLN A 33 -3.30 -7.38 -13.76
C GLN A 33 -3.80 -6.07 -13.14
N ILE A 34 -3.16 -5.59 -12.08
CA ILE A 34 -3.53 -4.33 -11.41
C ILE A 34 -2.74 -3.12 -11.93
N GLY A 35 -1.95 -3.29 -12.99
CA GLY A 35 -1.12 -2.20 -13.52
C GLY A 35 -0.15 -1.63 -12.50
N CYS A 36 0.52 -2.51 -11.75
CA CYS A 36 1.44 -2.17 -10.68
C CYS A 36 2.86 -2.64 -11.00
N THR A 37 3.85 -1.93 -10.51
CA THR A 37 5.21 -2.44 -10.32
C THR A 37 5.56 -2.30 -8.84
N ALA A 38 6.12 -3.34 -8.23
CA ALA A 38 6.54 -3.30 -6.84
C ALA A 38 7.80 -4.15 -6.62
N GLY A 39 8.64 -3.72 -5.71
CA GLY A 39 9.83 -4.47 -5.33
C GLY A 39 10.67 -3.72 -4.30
N PRO A 40 11.65 -4.42 -3.70
CA PRO A 40 12.54 -3.85 -2.73
C PRO A 40 13.44 -2.78 -3.36
N LYS A 41 13.80 -1.80 -2.55
CA LYS A 41 14.66 -0.70 -2.94
C LYS A 41 16.06 -1.21 -3.25
N MET A 42 16.55 -0.87 -4.44
CA MET A 42 17.91 -1.21 -4.85
C MET A 42 18.92 -0.32 -4.13
N ILE A 43 19.90 -0.96 -3.48
CA ILE A 43 21.04 -0.28 -2.86
C ILE A 43 22.25 -0.46 -3.79
N ARG A 44 22.78 0.65 -4.28
CA ARG A 44 24.05 0.66 -5.00
C ARG A 44 25.17 0.94 -3.99
N ARG A 45 26.13 0.03 -3.89
CA ARG A 45 27.35 0.23 -3.10
C ARG A 45 28.52 0.36 -4.06
N GLU A 46 29.39 1.31 -3.80
CA GLU A 46 30.61 1.52 -4.58
C GLU A 46 31.48 0.25 -4.55
N GLY A 47 32.01 -0.16 -5.71
CA GLY A 47 32.82 -1.39 -5.83
C GLY A 47 32.05 -2.72 -5.92
N ILE A 48 30.72 -2.74 -5.71
CA ILE A 48 29.93 -3.97 -5.84
C ILE A 48 29.24 -4.03 -7.20
N LYS A 49 29.65 -5.03 -8.03
CA LYS A 49 29.09 -5.21 -9.39
C LYS A 49 27.62 -5.65 -9.42
N LYS A 50 27.16 -6.40 -8.38
CA LYS A 50 25.76 -6.87 -8.31
C LYS A 50 24.93 -5.94 -7.42
N PRO A 51 23.72 -5.53 -7.84
CA PRO A 51 22.86 -4.74 -6.99
C PRO A 51 22.45 -5.53 -5.75
N THR A 52 22.44 -4.88 -4.60
CA THR A 52 21.85 -5.39 -3.37
C THR A 52 20.49 -4.74 -3.16
N TYR A 53 19.59 -5.40 -2.43
CA TYR A 53 18.25 -4.91 -2.20
C TYR A 53 17.98 -4.79 -0.71
N ASP A 54 17.36 -3.68 -0.31
CA ASP A 54 16.79 -3.53 1.02
C ASP A 54 15.45 -4.24 1.06
N MET A 55 15.39 -5.40 1.70
CA MET A 55 14.17 -6.19 1.77
C MET A 55 13.09 -5.54 2.65
N PHE A 56 13.44 -4.58 3.51
CA PHE A 56 12.50 -3.90 4.38
C PHE A 56 11.95 -2.59 3.81
N GLU A 57 12.56 -2.03 2.76
CA GLU A 57 12.06 -0.85 2.07
C GLU A 57 11.68 -1.18 0.63
N TRP A 58 10.40 -1.02 0.30
CA TRP A 58 9.88 -1.27 -1.04
C TRP A 58 9.28 -0.02 -1.66
N LYS A 59 9.34 0.03 -2.97
CA LYS A 59 8.65 1.01 -3.79
C LYS A 59 7.62 0.30 -4.66
N ALA A 60 6.41 0.86 -4.70
CA ALA A 60 5.36 0.42 -5.61
C ALA A 60 4.87 1.60 -6.46
N MET A 61 4.64 1.33 -7.75
CA MET A 61 4.00 2.26 -8.67
C MET A 61 2.69 1.62 -9.12
N ILE A 62 1.56 2.23 -8.77
CA ILE A 62 0.22 1.70 -9.05
C ILE A 62 -0.47 2.60 -10.04
N ARG A 63 -0.99 2.02 -11.13
CA ARG A 63 -1.86 2.74 -12.06
C ARG A 63 -3.19 3.06 -11.41
N GLY A 64 -3.68 4.27 -11.64
CA GLY A 64 -5.06 4.61 -11.31
C GLY A 64 -6.02 3.62 -12.00
N PRO A 65 -6.99 3.05 -11.24
CA PRO A 65 -7.91 2.05 -11.79
C PRO A 65 -8.72 2.61 -12.95
N LYS A 66 -8.96 1.78 -13.96
CA LYS A 66 -9.79 2.17 -15.12
C LYS A 66 -11.19 2.59 -14.69
N LYS A 67 -11.78 3.53 -15.43
CA LYS A 67 -13.12 4.09 -15.16
C LYS A 67 -13.23 4.81 -13.81
N THR A 68 -12.12 5.26 -13.24
CA THR A 68 -12.07 6.15 -12.08
C THR A 68 -11.45 7.49 -12.45
N PRO A 69 -11.61 8.54 -11.66
CA PRO A 69 -10.95 9.82 -11.94
C PRO A 69 -9.42 9.76 -11.82
N TYR A 70 -8.86 8.65 -11.33
CA TYR A 70 -7.41 8.37 -11.25
C TYR A 70 -6.85 7.73 -12.53
N ASP A 71 -7.70 7.28 -13.47
CA ASP A 71 -7.30 6.59 -14.70
C ASP A 71 -6.32 7.45 -15.53
N GLY A 72 -5.30 6.80 -16.09
CA GLY A 72 -4.25 7.47 -16.87
C GLY A 72 -3.11 8.07 -16.06
N TYR A 73 -3.09 7.87 -14.73
CA TYR A 73 -2.03 8.36 -13.86
C TYR A 73 -1.36 7.25 -13.06
N LEU A 74 -0.11 7.51 -12.61
CA LEU A 74 0.68 6.63 -11.74
C LEU A 74 0.83 7.25 -10.36
N PHE A 75 0.66 6.42 -9.34
CA PHE A 75 0.80 6.79 -7.93
C PHE A 75 1.94 6.00 -7.30
N GLU A 76 2.85 6.70 -6.64
CA GLU A 76 3.98 6.13 -5.96
C GLU A 76 3.63 5.84 -4.50
N PHE A 77 3.96 4.62 -4.06
CA PHE A 77 3.84 4.19 -2.67
C PHE A 77 5.18 3.66 -2.16
N GLU A 78 5.48 3.99 -0.93
CA GLU A 78 6.57 3.41 -0.16
C GLU A 78 5.97 2.42 0.83
N ILE A 79 6.56 1.22 0.94
CA ILE A 79 6.13 0.18 1.85
C ILE A 79 7.33 -0.19 2.72
N LYS A 80 7.21 0.03 4.04
CA LYS A 80 8.24 -0.30 5.02
C LYS A 80 7.81 -1.49 5.85
N TYR A 81 8.60 -2.55 5.81
CA TYR A 81 8.38 -3.76 6.57
C TYR A 81 9.11 -3.70 7.92
N PRO A 82 8.49 -4.16 9.01
CA PRO A 82 9.17 -4.29 10.29
C PRO A 82 10.10 -5.52 10.31
N GLU A 83 11.12 -5.49 11.18
CA GLU A 83 12.07 -6.60 11.32
C GLU A 83 11.42 -7.88 11.87
N ASN A 84 10.27 -7.78 12.52
CA ASN A 84 9.43 -8.91 12.94
C ASN A 84 8.30 -9.23 11.94
N TYR A 85 8.49 -8.96 10.67
CA TYR A 85 7.53 -9.33 9.63
C TYR A 85 7.39 -10.86 9.61
N ARG A 86 6.25 -11.36 9.64
CA ARG A 86 4.81 -11.15 9.56
C ARG A 86 4.06 -10.88 10.88
N GLU A 87 4.73 -10.85 12.04
CA GLU A 87 4.05 -10.59 13.31
C GLU A 87 3.41 -9.19 13.33
N SER A 88 4.03 -8.25 12.60
CA SER A 88 3.52 -6.89 12.47
C SER A 88 3.33 -6.52 10.99
N PRO A 89 2.29 -5.73 10.67
CA PRO A 89 2.02 -5.29 9.31
C PRO A 89 3.06 -4.28 8.81
N PRO A 90 3.21 -4.15 7.48
CA PRO A 90 4.01 -3.09 6.91
C PRO A 90 3.32 -1.73 7.05
N LYS A 91 4.13 -0.67 7.08
CA LYS A 91 3.64 0.71 6.94
C LYS A 91 3.62 1.10 5.47
N VAL A 92 2.46 1.54 4.99
CA VAL A 92 2.28 2.03 3.62
C VAL A 92 2.16 3.54 3.62
N THR A 93 2.94 4.22 2.76
CA THR A 93 2.91 5.66 2.60
C THR A 93 2.74 6.01 1.13
N CYS A 94 1.70 6.76 0.78
CA CYS A 94 1.53 7.35 -0.54
C CYS A 94 2.50 8.53 -0.69
N LYS A 95 3.38 8.47 -1.67
CA LYS A 95 4.39 9.52 -1.95
C LYS A 95 3.89 10.53 -2.96
N THR A 96 2.93 10.13 -3.81
CA THR A 96 2.24 11.04 -4.72
C THR A 96 1.20 11.82 -3.93
N GLU A 97 1.17 13.13 -4.06
CA GLU A 97 0.12 13.95 -3.48
C GLU A 97 -1.21 13.62 -4.18
N ILE A 98 -2.25 13.28 -3.41
CA ILE A 98 -3.50 12.73 -3.92
C ILE A 98 -4.71 13.30 -3.19
N TYR A 99 -5.77 13.59 -3.92
CA TYR A 99 -7.07 13.96 -3.35
C TYR A 99 -7.91 12.70 -3.13
N HIS A 100 -7.94 12.20 -1.88
CA HIS A 100 -8.59 10.95 -1.54
C HIS A 100 -9.02 10.90 -0.08
N MET A 101 -10.28 10.55 0.20
CA MET A 101 -10.83 10.55 1.56
C MET A 101 -10.14 9.56 2.52
N ASN A 102 -9.59 8.46 2.00
CA ASN A 102 -8.91 7.43 2.81
C ASN A 102 -7.37 7.54 2.78
N ILE A 103 -6.83 8.63 2.20
CA ILE A 103 -5.40 8.91 2.20
C ILE A 103 -5.20 10.33 2.70
N SER A 104 -4.42 10.50 3.78
CA SER A 104 -4.15 11.80 4.38
C SER A 104 -2.69 11.90 4.80
N ASN A 105 -2.02 12.96 4.39
CA ASN A 105 -0.58 13.19 4.67
C ASN A 105 0.28 11.95 4.33
N GLY A 106 -0.05 11.28 3.22
CA GLY A 106 0.59 10.06 2.77
C GLY A 106 0.15 8.78 3.51
N ASN A 107 -0.53 8.86 4.65
CA ASN A 107 -1.02 7.67 5.36
C ASN A 107 -2.21 7.07 4.61
N VAL A 108 -2.17 5.76 4.37
CA VAL A 108 -3.21 5.03 3.64
C VAL A 108 -4.06 4.23 4.61
N CYS A 109 -5.38 4.48 4.62
CA CYS A 109 -6.32 3.72 5.44
C CYS A 109 -6.73 2.43 4.72
N VAL A 110 -5.99 1.36 4.94
CA VAL A 110 -6.35 0.02 4.46
C VAL A 110 -6.29 -0.96 5.63
N SER A 111 -7.36 -1.72 5.82
CA SER A 111 -7.47 -2.67 6.94
C SER A 111 -6.41 -3.76 6.90
N SER A 112 -5.98 -4.18 5.71
CA SER A 112 -4.90 -5.17 5.52
C SER A 112 -3.53 -4.74 6.07
N THR A 113 -3.37 -3.50 6.51
CA THR A 113 -2.17 -3.01 7.21
C THR A 113 -2.44 -2.66 8.67
N LYS A 114 -3.63 -2.97 9.19
CA LYS A 114 -4.01 -2.76 10.58
C LYS A 114 -4.07 -4.10 11.31
N LYS A 115 -3.69 -4.13 12.57
CA LYS A 115 -3.97 -5.27 13.45
C LYS A 115 -5.44 -5.27 13.84
N ARG A 116 -6.01 -6.46 14.02
CA ARG A 116 -7.38 -6.62 14.52
C ARG A 116 -7.49 -6.04 15.94
N PRO A 117 -8.54 -5.26 16.25
CA PRO A 117 -8.84 -4.86 17.61
C PRO A 117 -9.08 -6.07 18.51
N LEU A 118 -8.72 -5.97 19.80
CA LEU A 118 -8.96 -7.05 20.77
C LEU A 118 -10.45 -7.32 20.97
N GLU A 119 -11.26 -6.27 20.94
CA GLU A 119 -12.73 -6.34 21.04
C GLU A 119 -13.38 -5.70 19.80
N PRO A 120 -13.44 -6.42 18.66
CA PRO A 120 -13.96 -5.87 17.43
C PRO A 120 -15.49 -5.73 17.48
N ASN A 121 -16.01 -4.59 17.02
CA ASN A 121 -17.45 -4.39 16.80
C ASN A 121 -17.94 -5.20 15.57
N GLU A 122 -19.27 -5.21 15.31
CA GLU A 122 -19.86 -6.02 14.23
C GLU A 122 -19.33 -5.70 12.83
N ASN A 123 -18.96 -4.45 12.55
CA ASN A 123 -18.37 -4.07 11.26
C ASN A 123 -16.90 -4.53 11.19
N GLU A 124 -16.18 -4.41 12.29
CA GLU A 124 -14.78 -4.83 12.41
C GLU A 124 -14.63 -6.35 12.32
N LYS A 125 -15.59 -7.13 12.82
CA LYS A 125 -15.63 -8.61 12.65
C LYS A 125 -15.70 -9.04 11.20
N LYS A 126 -16.30 -8.23 10.32
CA LYS A 126 -16.40 -8.47 8.87
C LYS A 126 -15.23 -7.92 8.07
N THR A 127 -14.33 -7.19 8.72
CA THR A 127 -13.19 -6.56 8.06
C THR A 127 -11.99 -7.52 8.05
N SER A 128 -11.33 -7.65 6.92
CA SER A 128 -10.08 -8.41 6.80
C SER A 128 -8.92 -7.58 7.33
N TYR A 129 -8.24 -8.09 8.35
CA TYR A 129 -7.08 -7.46 8.96
C TYR A 129 -5.78 -8.15 8.55
N TRP A 130 -4.64 -7.65 9.05
CA TRP A 130 -3.32 -8.20 8.74
C TRP A 130 -3.19 -9.70 9.07
N GLU A 131 -3.76 -10.12 10.18
CA GLU A 131 -3.73 -11.51 10.64
C GLU A 131 -4.44 -12.49 9.70
N ASP A 132 -5.39 -11.99 8.88
CA ASP A 132 -6.20 -12.84 7.99
C ASP A 132 -5.48 -13.18 6.69
N ALA A 133 -4.60 -12.30 6.20
CA ALA A 133 -4.10 -12.42 4.83
C ALA A 133 -2.68 -11.86 4.61
N GLY A 134 -1.95 -11.60 5.66
CA GLY A 134 -0.69 -10.86 5.74
C GLY A 134 0.41 -11.14 4.73
N ASP A 135 0.24 -10.75 3.45
CA ASP A 135 1.30 -10.74 2.44
C ASP A 135 1.29 -9.45 1.59
N ILE A 136 2.34 -9.26 0.82
CA ILE A 136 2.48 -8.08 -0.05
C ILE A 136 1.40 -8.00 -1.13
N SER A 137 0.91 -9.14 -1.63
CA SER A 137 -0.14 -9.17 -2.66
C SER A 137 -1.43 -8.58 -2.13
N THR A 138 -1.80 -8.95 -0.90
CA THR A 138 -2.97 -8.42 -0.21
C THR A 138 -2.85 -6.92 0.05
N VAL A 139 -1.67 -6.44 0.44
CA VAL A 139 -1.42 -5.00 0.64
C VAL A 139 -1.60 -4.24 -0.68
N LEU A 140 -0.98 -4.69 -1.77
CA LEU A 140 -1.08 -4.04 -3.08
C LEU A 140 -2.51 -4.05 -3.63
N LEU A 141 -3.22 -5.17 -3.48
CA LEU A 141 -4.64 -5.27 -3.85
C LEU A 141 -5.51 -4.33 -3.04
N SER A 142 -5.25 -4.18 -1.75
CA SER A 142 -6.01 -3.28 -0.88
C SER A 142 -5.81 -1.82 -1.26
N ILE A 143 -4.58 -1.41 -1.63
CA ILE A 143 -4.30 -0.07 -2.14
C ILE A 143 -5.04 0.15 -3.48
N PHE A 144 -4.95 -0.81 -4.40
CA PHE A 144 -5.65 -0.73 -5.68
C PHE A 144 -7.18 -0.63 -5.50
N ARG A 145 -7.73 -1.42 -4.59
CA ARG A 145 -9.17 -1.42 -4.29
C ARG A 145 -9.64 -0.11 -3.69
N ILE A 146 -8.88 0.50 -2.77
CA ILE A 146 -9.27 1.77 -2.17
C ILE A 146 -9.24 2.92 -3.20
N LEU A 147 -8.32 2.88 -4.16
CA LEU A 147 -8.32 3.81 -5.29
C LEU A 147 -9.51 3.57 -6.24
N ALA A 148 -9.89 2.30 -6.46
CA ALA A 148 -11.02 1.95 -7.32
C ALA A 148 -12.36 2.28 -6.69
N LYS A 149 -12.51 2.04 -5.39
CA LYS A 149 -13.72 2.24 -4.61
C LYS A 149 -13.37 2.81 -3.24
N PRO A 150 -13.32 4.15 -3.10
CA PRO A 150 -13.12 4.80 -1.82
C PRO A 150 -14.15 4.35 -0.79
N ASN A 151 -13.73 4.28 0.48
CA ASN A 151 -14.61 3.91 1.59
C ASN A 151 -15.05 5.16 2.37
N PRO A 152 -16.29 5.66 2.14
CA PRO A 152 -16.79 6.85 2.82
C PRO A 152 -17.26 6.58 4.25
N ASP A 153 -17.26 5.34 4.72
CA ASP A 153 -17.71 4.97 6.06
C ASP A 153 -16.56 4.87 7.08
N ASP A 154 -15.30 4.81 6.60
CA ASP A 154 -14.08 4.91 7.43
C ASP A 154 -13.06 5.88 6.79
N PRO A 155 -13.38 7.18 6.69
CA PRO A 155 -12.51 8.16 6.04
C PRO A 155 -11.47 8.73 7.01
N TYR A 156 -10.28 9.10 6.50
CA TYR A 156 -9.36 10.02 7.20
C TYR A 156 -9.82 11.48 7.10
N ILE A 157 -10.55 11.82 6.03
CA ILE A 157 -10.94 13.20 5.72
C ILE A 157 -12.46 13.24 5.54
N SER A 158 -13.19 13.55 6.62
CA SER A 158 -14.66 13.45 6.68
C SER A 158 -15.36 14.37 5.67
N ASN A 159 -14.88 15.60 5.46
CA ASN A 159 -15.46 16.52 4.50
C ASN A 159 -15.34 16.00 3.04
N LEU A 160 -14.31 15.24 2.71
CA LEU A 160 -14.20 14.59 1.40
C LEU A 160 -15.17 13.41 1.26
N ALA A 161 -15.45 12.69 2.34
CA ALA A 161 -16.44 11.62 2.34
C ALA A 161 -17.86 12.20 2.19
N GLU A 162 -18.16 13.31 2.83
CA GLU A 162 -19.43 14.04 2.64
C GLU A 162 -19.58 14.55 1.21
N LEU A 163 -18.53 15.17 0.65
CA LEU A 163 -18.54 15.62 -0.74
C LEU A 163 -18.76 14.46 -1.71
N TYR A 164 -18.11 13.32 -1.45
CA TYR A 164 -18.27 12.10 -2.25
C TYR A 164 -19.72 11.55 -2.20
N LYS A 165 -20.38 11.62 -1.05
CA LYS A 165 -21.76 11.15 -0.87
C LYS A 165 -22.78 12.15 -1.46
N ASN A 166 -22.57 13.44 -1.29
CA ASN A 166 -23.54 14.49 -1.61
C ASN A 166 -23.34 15.12 -2.99
N ASN A 167 -22.10 15.22 -3.48
CA ASN A 167 -21.75 15.80 -4.78
C ASN A 167 -20.58 15.05 -5.43
N ARG A 168 -20.88 13.89 -5.97
CA ARG A 168 -19.91 13.00 -6.61
C ARG A 168 -19.15 13.66 -7.76
N GLN A 169 -19.84 14.49 -8.55
CA GLN A 169 -19.26 15.16 -9.71
C GLN A 169 -18.15 16.13 -9.30
N GLU A 170 -18.40 16.93 -8.26
CA GLU A 170 -17.42 17.87 -7.73
C GLU A 170 -16.22 17.14 -7.10
N TYR A 171 -16.47 16.07 -6.33
CA TYR A 171 -15.41 15.23 -5.81
C TYR A 171 -14.49 14.71 -6.93
N GLU A 172 -15.06 14.14 -7.98
CA GLU A 172 -14.29 13.59 -9.10
C GLU A 172 -13.57 14.65 -9.93
N LYS A 173 -14.15 15.85 -10.05
CA LYS A 173 -13.49 17.01 -10.68
C LYS A 173 -12.21 17.36 -9.90
N ASN A 174 -12.32 17.51 -8.58
CA ASN A 174 -11.19 17.83 -7.72
C ASN A 174 -10.10 16.74 -7.78
N VAL A 175 -10.48 15.47 -7.83
CA VAL A 175 -9.52 14.36 -8.05
C VAL A 175 -8.75 14.54 -9.35
N ARG A 176 -9.44 14.84 -10.48
CA ARG A 176 -8.78 15.02 -11.79
C ARG A 176 -7.82 16.21 -11.78
N GLU A 177 -8.18 17.31 -11.16
CA GLU A 177 -7.31 18.50 -11.01
C GLU A 177 -6.05 18.17 -10.20
N TYR A 178 -6.19 17.43 -9.09
CA TYR A 178 -5.05 16.95 -8.31
C TYR A 178 -4.15 15.99 -9.09
N CYS A 179 -4.75 15.05 -9.82
CA CYS A 179 -3.98 14.13 -10.67
C CYS A 179 -3.16 14.88 -11.72
N GLN A 180 -3.76 15.87 -12.39
CA GLN A 180 -3.06 16.70 -13.38
C GLN A 180 -1.87 17.45 -12.80
N LYS A 181 -2.00 17.91 -11.54
CA LYS A 181 -0.98 18.73 -10.87
C LYS A 181 0.16 17.89 -10.26
N TYR A 182 -0.15 16.75 -9.70
CA TYR A 182 0.78 16.03 -8.81
C TYR A 182 1.13 14.61 -9.26
N ALA A 183 0.29 13.95 -10.05
CA ALA A 183 0.53 12.58 -10.46
C ALA A 183 1.23 12.50 -11.83
N LYS A 184 2.04 11.45 -12.01
CA LYS A 184 2.70 11.19 -13.29
C LYS A 184 1.68 10.64 -14.28
N LYS A 185 1.45 11.36 -15.39
CA LYS A 185 0.60 10.90 -16.48
C LYS A 185 1.25 9.71 -17.19
N ILE A 186 0.44 8.72 -17.55
CA ILE A 186 0.87 7.58 -18.37
C ILE A 186 0.73 8.01 -19.83
N SER A 187 1.83 7.94 -20.55
CA SER A 187 1.87 8.14 -22.01
C SER A 187 1.33 6.92 -22.74
#